data_a21cbdc92187da75ecd305da9a5cc180
#
_entry.id   a21cbdc92187da75ecd305da9a5cc180
#
_cell.length_a   1.000
_cell.length_b   1.000
_cell.length_c   1.000
_cell.angle_alpha   90.00
_cell.angle_beta   90.00
_cell.angle_gamma   90.00
#
_symmetry.space_group_name_H-M   'P 1'
#
loop_
_entity.id
_entity.type
_entity.pdbx_description
1 polymer ?
#
loop_
_entity_poly.entity_id
_entity_poly.type
_entity_poly.pdbx_seq_one_letter_code
_entity_poly.pdbx_strand_id
1 'polypeptide(L)'
;MSFSSSAVRAVAVPVLLLLLILATSLSLLVGAKPLPASVIVDALSGTCQSADCVIVLDARLPRTLAGLLAGGALGLAGALMQTLTRNPLADPGILGVNSGASFAIVLGAALFGLTSPSEQLVMAFCGALAASLVVAFTGSQGGGQLSPVRLTLAGVALAAVLEGLSNGIALLNPDVYDQLRFWQAGSLDIRTLETLKVVAIPVIIAAAVALFLSRSLNSLSLGSDTATALGNRVARTQLIGLFAITVLCGSATAVVGPIAFIGLMMPHMARWLVGADHRWSLPVTLLATPALLLFADVLGRLLVPGELRVSVVSAFIGAPVLIFLVRRKRGGDA
;
A
#
# COMPACT_ATOMS: atom_id res chain seq x y z
N MET A 1 -22.17 18.02 1.88
CA MET A 1 -21.47 19.31 1.73
C MET A 1 -20.12 19.04 1.06
N SER A 2 -19.97 19.38 -0.21
CA SER A 2 -18.71 19.22 -0.95
C SER A 2 -17.86 20.48 -0.74
N PHE A 3 -16.85 20.40 0.09
CA PHE A 3 -15.83 21.46 0.21
C PHE A 3 -14.88 21.45 -1.00
N SER A 4 -15.39 21.46 -2.21
CA SER A 4 -14.54 21.50 -3.39
C SER A 4 -14.37 22.91 -3.96
N SER A 5 -14.18 23.90 -3.08
CA SER A 5 -13.74 25.20 -3.56
C SER A 5 -12.28 25.11 -4.05
N SER A 6 -11.94 25.82 -5.12
CA SER A 6 -10.56 25.91 -5.63
C SER A 6 -9.57 26.28 -4.52
N ALA A 7 -10.01 27.06 -3.53
CA ALA A 7 -9.25 27.43 -2.35
C ALA A 7 -8.85 26.23 -1.49
N VAL A 8 -9.76 25.28 -1.23
CA VAL A 8 -9.44 24.07 -0.43
C VAL A 8 -8.39 23.23 -1.15
N ARG A 9 -8.50 23.04 -2.46
CA ARG A 9 -7.52 22.31 -3.27
C ARG A 9 -6.14 22.97 -3.26
N ALA A 10 -6.11 24.30 -3.35
CA ALA A 10 -4.86 25.07 -3.32
C ALA A 10 -4.13 24.98 -1.98
N VAL A 11 -4.87 24.85 -0.87
CA VAL A 11 -4.31 24.74 0.49
C VAL A 11 -3.98 23.29 0.85
N ALA A 12 -4.77 22.32 0.38
CA ALA A 12 -4.62 20.92 0.75
C ALA A 12 -3.25 20.34 0.35
N VAL A 13 -2.78 20.61 -0.85
CA VAL A 13 -1.50 20.08 -1.34
C VAL A 13 -0.29 20.62 -0.56
N PRO A 14 -0.13 21.94 -0.33
CA PRO A 14 0.95 22.46 0.53
C PRO A 14 0.90 21.93 1.96
N VAL A 15 -0.28 21.84 2.56
CA VAL A 15 -0.44 21.31 3.93
C VAL A 15 -0.02 19.86 4.00
N LEU A 16 -0.45 19.01 3.05
CA LEU A 16 -0.06 17.61 3.01
C LEU A 16 1.43 17.43 2.73
N LEU A 17 2.02 18.27 1.90
CA LEU A 17 3.46 18.26 1.68
C LEU A 17 4.22 18.61 2.97
N LEU A 18 3.76 19.62 3.71
CA LEU A 18 4.34 19.97 5.01
C LEU A 18 4.19 18.82 6.02
N LEU A 19 3.02 18.18 6.07
CA LEU A 19 2.80 17.01 6.92
C LEU A 19 3.68 15.83 6.53
N LEU A 20 3.91 15.61 5.24
CA LEU A 20 4.81 14.57 4.75
C LEU A 20 6.26 14.86 5.14
N ILE A 21 6.71 16.11 4.98
CA ILE A 21 8.05 16.55 5.41
C ILE A 21 8.20 16.36 6.92
N LEU A 22 7.20 16.76 7.70
CA LEU A 22 7.19 16.57 9.15
C LEU A 22 7.26 15.09 9.53
N ALA A 23 6.43 14.23 8.91
CA ALA A 23 6.44 12.80 9.15
C ALA A 23 7.78 12.15 8.81
N THR A 24 8.38 12.56 7.69
CA THR A 24 9.71 12.09 7.25
C THR A 24 10.79 12.52 8.24
N SER A 25 10.78 13.77 8.67
CA SER A 25 11.72 14.30 9.67
C SER A 25 11.58 13.58 11.01
N LEU A 26 10.35 13.37 11.49
CA LEU A 26 10.08 12.62 12.72
C LEU A 26 10.53 11.16 12.60
N SER A 27 10.32 10.53 11.45
CA SER A 27 10.77 9.15 11.21
C SER A 27 12.28 8.99 11.30
N LEU A 28 13.05 10.02 10.90
CA LEU A 28 14.51 10.04 11.03
C LEU A 28 14.95 10.40 12.46
N LEU A 29 14.25 11.31 13.15
CA LEU A 29 14.62 11.78 14.49
C LEU A 29 14.25 10.78 15.59
N VAL A 30 13.07 10.15 15.51
CA VAL A 30 12.53 9.28 16.54
C VAL A 30 12.96 7.83 16.34
N GLY A 31 13.43 7.20 17.40
CA GLY A 31 13.81 5.77 17.42
C GLY A 31 14.19 5.34 18.84
N ALA A 32 14.51 4.07 19.02
CA ALA A 32 14.89 3.49 20.32
C ALA A 32 16.07 4.23 21.00
N LYS A 33 17.03 4.71 20.22
CA LYS A 33 18.12 5.59 20.70
C LYS A 33 17.82 7.03 20.29
N PRO A 34 17.74 7.98 21.24
CA PRO A 34 17.62 9.39 20.88
C PRO A 34 18.91 9.89 20.22
N LEU A 35 18.80 10.48 19.04
CA LEU A 35 19.94 11.05 18.32
C LEU A 35 19.70 12.55 18.11
N PRO A 36 20.75 13.39 18.29
CA PRO A 36 20.65 14.81 18.00
C PRO A 36 20.48 15.03 16.48
N ALA A 37 19.77 16.10 16.09
CA ALA A 37 19.52 16.44 14.70
C ALA A 37 20.81 16.65 13.87
N SER A 38 21.90 17.12 14.52
CA SER A 38 23.20 17.26 13.87
C SER A 38 23.72 15.95 13.29
N VAL A 39 23.60 14.82 14.02
CA VAL A 39 24.03 13.50 13.55
C VAL A 39 23.26 13.08 12.30
N ILE A 40 21.97 13.43 12.21
CA ILE A 40 21.15 13.11 11.03
C ILE A 40 21.63 13.93 9.82
N VAL A 41 21.90 15.22 10.03
CA VAL A 41 22.43 16.11 8.98
C VAL A 41 23.81 15.63 8.53
N ASP A 42 24.71 15.30 9.46
CA ASP A 42 26.05 14.80 9.17
C ASP A 42 26.01 13.47 8.42
N ALA A 43 25.11 12.56 8.83
CA ALA A 43 24.91 11.28 8.14
C ALA A 43 24.42 11.46 6.70
N LEU A 44 23.43 12.33 6.47
CA LEU A 44 22.87 12.58 5.14
C LEU A 44 23.81 13.38 4.23
N SER A 45 24.68 14.23 4.81
CA SER A 45 25.69 14.98 4.06
C SER A 45 26.97 14.19 3.76
N GLY A 46 27.10 12.98 4.30
CA GLY A 46 28.28 12.14 4.13
C GLY A 46 29.54 12.59 4.94
N THR A 47 29.36 13.53 5.86
CA THR A 47 30.45 14.08 6.71
C THR A 47 30.60 13.34 8.03
N CYS A 48 29.83 12.32 8.22
CA CYS A 48 29.68 11.64 9.51
C CYS A 48 30.85 10.69 9.85
N GLN A 49 31.38 10.86 11.08
CA GLN A 49 32.46 10.02 11.62
C GLN A 49 32.07 9.23 12.88
N SER A 50 30.81 9.36 13.33
CA SER A 50 30.34 8.68 14.54
C SER A 50 29.63 7.35 14.23
N ALA A 51 29.70 6.39 15.17
CA ALA A 51 28.96 5.12 15.08
C ALA A 51 27.42 5.32 15.00
N ASP A 52 26.92 6.47 15.45
CA ASP A 52 25.49 6.80 15.42
C ASP A 52 24.96 7.02 14.01
N CYS A 53 25.83 7.34 13.06
CA CYS A 53 25.45 7.51 11.65
C CYS A 53 25.05 6.19 10.98
N VAL A 54 25.62 5.09 11.41
CA VAL A 54 25.21 3.75 10.96
C VAL A 54 23.73 3.52 11.29
N ILE A 55 23.27 3.97 12.47
CA ILE A 55 21.84 3.89 12.85
C ILE A 55 20.97 4.70 11.87
N VAL A 56 21.44 5.87 11.46
CA VAL A 56 20.70 6.72 10.52
C VAL A 56 20.68 6.08 9.13
N LEU A 57 21.82 5.67 8.61
CA LEU A 57 21.96 5.22 7.21
C LEU A 57 21.45 3.80 7.00
N ASP A 58 21.65 2.89 7.96
CA ASP A 58 21.34 1.46 7.78
C ASP A 58 20.01 1.03 8.45
N ALA A 59 19.41 1.90 9.30
CA ALA A 59 18.14 1.57 9.92
C ALA A 59 17.07 2.63 9.64
N ARG A 60 17.29 3.91 9.98
CA ARG A 60 16.24 4.94 9.90
C ARG A 60 15.93 5.38 8.48
N LEU A 61 16.96 5.58 7.67
CA LEU A 61 16.79 6.00 6.28
C LEU A 61 16.08 4.93 5.43
N PRO A 62 16.50 3.65 5.43
CA PRO A 62 15.79 2.60 4.72
C PRO A 62 14.33 2.47 5.18
N ARG A 63 14.09 2.51 6.49
CA ARG A 63 12.74 2.45 7.08
C ARG A 63 11.85 3.61 6.62
N THR A 64 12.38 4.83 6.61
CA THR A 64 11.66 6.02 6.15
C THR A 64 11.34 5.95 4.67
N LEU A 65 12.31 5.55 3.83
CA LEU A 65 12.11 5.38 2.39
C LEU A 65 11.11 4.26 2.09
N ALA A 66 11.13 3.16 2.87
CA ALA A 66 10.13 2.11 2.78
C ALA A 66 8.72 2.63 3.07
N GLY A 67 8.57 3.47 4.10
CA GLY A 67 7.29 4.09 4.44
C GLY A 67 6.77 5.03 3.35
N LEU A 68 7.66 5.82 2.73
CA LEU A 68 7.33 6.70 1.61
C LEU A 68 6.86 5.88 0.38
N LEU A 69 7.63 4.87 0.01
CA LEU A 69 7.36 4.04 -1.15
C LEU A 69 6.10 3.19 -0.96
N ALA A 70 6.02 2.44 0.15
CA ALA A 70 4.89 1.56 0.42
C ALA A 70 3.60 2.35 0.68
N GLY A 71 3.68 3.49 1.41
CA GLY A 71 2.53 4.36 1.64
C GLY A 71 1.96 4.90 0.33
N GLY A 72 2.80 5.47 -0.53
CA GLY A 72 2.38 5.96 -1.85
C GLY A 72 1.79 4.87 -2.72
N ALA A 73 2.43 3.69 -2.76
CA ALA A 73 1.98 2.55 -3.54
C ALA A 73 0.62 2.01 -3.05
N LEU A 74 0.46 1.75 -1.74
CA LEU A 74 -0.80 1.26 -1.17
C LEU A 74 -1.94 2.26 -1.32
N GLY A 75 -1.66 3.56 -1.16
CA GLY A 75 -2.65 4.61 -1.34
C GLY A 75 -3.18 4.67 -2.78
N LEU A 76 -2.29 4.70 -3.76
CA LEU A 76 -2.67 4.70 -5.17
C LEU A 76 -3.36 3.40 -5.59
N ALA A 77 -2.85 2.23 -5.15
CA ALA A 77 -3.48 0.94 -5.41
C ALA A 77 -4.92 0.90 -4.89
N GLY A 78 -5.14 1.41 -3.67
CA GLY A 78 -6.47 1.53 -3.08
C GLY A 78 -7.40 2.46 -3.86
N ALA A 79 -6.90 3.63 -4.28
CA ALA A 79 -7.67 4.58 -5.09
C ALA A 79 -8.11 3.98 -6.44
N LEU A 80 -7.19 3.30 -7.12
CA LEU A 80 -7.49 2.57 -8.36
C LEU A 80 -8.51 1.47 -8.12
N MET A 81 -8.31 0.63 -7.09
CA MET A 81 -9.19 -0.50 -6.79
C MET A 81 -10.62 -0.04 -6.52
N GLN A 82 -10.79 1.00 -5.70
CA GLN A 82 -12.09 1.58 -5.40
C GLN A 82 -12.80 2.13 -6.63
N THR A 83 -12.04 2.71 -7.56
CA THR A 83 -12.59 3.27 -8.80
C THR A 83 -12.95 2.17 -9.80
N LEU A 84 -12.07 1.19 -10.02
CA LEU A 84 -12.31 0.10 -10.97
C LEU A 84 -13.46 -0.79 -10.55
N THR A 85 -13.62 -1.04 -9.24
CA THR A 85 -14.71 -1.83 -8.69
C THR A 85 -15.96 -1.01 -8.39
N ARG A 86 -15.88 0.31 -8.50
CA ARG A 86 -16.94 1.26 -8.08
C ARG A 86 -17.42 1.00 -6.65
N ASN A 87 -16.54 0.50 -5.83
CA ASN A 87 -16.81 0.21 -4.44
C ASN A 87 -15.84 1.01 -3.56
N PRO A 88 -16.32 1.99 -2.78
CA PRO A 88 -15.46 2.80 -1.91
C PRO A 88 -14.82 2.02 -0.76
N LEU A 89 -15.26 0.80 -0.52
CA LEU A 89 -14.73 -0.12 0.50
C LEU A 89 -13.85 -1.21 -0.10
N ALA A 90 -13.51 -1.15 -1.38
CA ALA A 90 -12.62 -2.12 -2.00
C ALA A 90 -11.16 -1.87 -1.55
N ASP A 91 -10.52 -2.96 -1.13
CA ASP A 91 -9.11 -3.00 -0.76
C ASP A 91 -8.30 -3.70 -1.87
N PRO A 92 -7.09 -3.26 -2.21
CA PRO A 92 -6.27 -3.92 -3.23
C PRO A 92 -5.89 -5.36 -2.88
N GLY A 93 -5.89 -5.74 -1.60
CA GLY A 93 -5.68 -7.11 -1.14
C GLY A 93 -6.72 -8.12 -1.63
N ILE A 94 -7.92 -7.65 -2.05
CA ILE A 94 -8.96 -8.51 -2.68
C ILE A 94 -8.44 -9.23 -3.93
N LEU A 95 -7.40 -8.73 -4.60
CA LEU A 95 -6.76 -9.43 -5.72
C LEU A 95 -5.91 -10.64 -5.31
N GLY A 96 -5.92 -11.04 -4.06
CA GLY A 96 -5.12 -12.15 -3.56
C GLY A 96 -3.62 -11.85 -3.45
N VAL A 97 -3.24 -10.57 -3.53
CA VAL A 97 -1.83 -10.12 -3.46
C VAL A 97 -1.14 -10.63 -2.21
N ASN A 98 -1.76 -10.43 -1.05
CA ASN A 98 -1.18 -10.80 0.24
C ASN A 98 -1.05 -12.33 0.40
N SER A 99 -2.10 -13.06 0.06
CA SER A 99 -2.11 -14.54 0.16
C SER A 99 -1.17 -15.18 -0.86
N GLY A 100 -1.08 -14.61 -2.08
CA GLY A 100 -0.13 -15.05 -3.09
C GLY A 100 1.32 -14.82 -2.66
N ALA A 101 1.63 -13.65 -2.09
CA ALA A 101 2.93 -13.35 -1.54
C ALA A 101 3.32 -14.29 -0.39
N SER A 102 2.41 -14.46 0.59
CA SER A 102 2.58 -15.39 1.71
C SER A 102 2.86 -16.81 1.24
N PHE A 103 2.03 -17.32 0.33
CA PHE A 103 2.17 -18.69 -0.18
C PHE A 103 3.51 -18.90 -0.89
N ALA A 104 3.92 -17.94 -1.73
CA ALA A 104 5.20 -18.04 -2.43
C ALA A 104 6.41 -18.01 -1.48
N ILE A 105 6.38 -17.16 -0.43
CA ILE A 105 7.44 -17.15 0.61
C ILE A 105 7.50 -18.51 1.30
N VAL A 106 6.36 -19.03 1.76
CA VAL A 106 6.29 -20.32 2.45
C VAL A 106 6.78 -21.45 1.55
N LEU A 107 6.35 -21.46 0.28
CA LEU A 107 6.78 -22.48 -0.69
C LEU A 107 8.29 -22.39 -0.97
N GLY A 108 8.81 -21.17 -1.15
CA GLY A 108 10.25 -20.90 -1.34
C GLY A 108 11.10 -21.36 -0.16
N ALA A 109 10.67 -21.06 1.05
CA ALA A 109 11.36 -21.46 2.26
C ALA A 109 11.30 -23.00 2.48
N ALA A 110 10.11 -23.60 2.32
CA ALA A 110 9.91 -25.02 2.59
C ALA A 110 10.56 -25.95 1.56
N LEU A 111 10.53 -25.61 0.25
CA LEU A 111 11.00 -26.48 -0.81
C LEU A 111 12.44 -26.16 -1.25
N PHE A 112 12.86 -24.92 -1.21
CA PHE A 112 14.12 -24.45 -1.77
C PHE A 112 15.05 -23.85 -0.72
N GLY A 113 14.63 -23.73 0.55
CA GLY A 113 15.42 -23.13 1.63
C GLY A 113 15.69 -21.63 1.44
N LEU A 114 14.86 -20.93 0.68
CA LEU A 114 15.01 -19.50 0.40
C LEU A 114 14.55 -18.67 1.61
N THR A 115 15.50 -18.25 2.43
CA THR A 115 15.23 -17.58 3.70
C THR A 115 15.79 -16.15 3.77
N SER A 116 16.66 -15.77 2.82
CA SER A 116 17.22 -14.42 2.81
C SER A 116 16.17 -13.36 2.45
N PRO A 117 16.29 -12.12 2.96
CA PRO A 117 15.34 -11.04 2.68
C PRO A 117 15.16 -10.74 1.19
N SER A 118 16.23 -10.83 0.40
CA SER A 118 16.16 -10.61 -1.06
C SER A 118 15.41 -11.72 -1.79
N GLU A 119 15.62 -12.98 -1.39
CA GLU A 119 14.88 -14.12 -1.95
C GLU A 119 13.38 -14.03 -1.58
N GLN A 120 13.06 -13.73 -0.32
CA GLN A 120 11.69 -13.52 0.12
C GLN A 120 10.99 -12.39 -0.62
N LEU A 121 11.70 -11.28 -0.92
CA LEU A 121 11.17 -10.19 -1.73
C LEU A 121 10.75 -10.68 -3.12
N VAL A 122 11.64 -11.40 -3.80
CA VAL A 122 11.37 -11.91 -5.15
C VAL A 122 10.21 -12.91 -5.12
N MET A 123 10.21 -13.84 -4.18
CA MET A 123 9.14 -14.82 -4.01
C MET A 123 7.80 -14.13 -3.72
N ALA A 124 7.77 -13.18 -2.78
CA ALA A 124 6.58 -12.40 -2.45
C ALA A 124 6.02 -11.66 -3.66
N PHE A 125 6.88 -10.97 -4.41
CA PHE A 125 6.48 -10.22 -5.60
C PHE A 125 5.93 -11.15 -6.69
N CYS A 126 6.62 -12.25 -6.99
CA CYS A 126 6.16 -13.24 -7.96
C CYS A 126 4.83 -13.88 -7.55
N GLY A 127 4.69 -14.23 -6.28
CA GLY A 127 3.44 -14.80 -5.74
C GLY A 127 2.27 -13.83 -5.79
N ALA A 128 2.52 -12.57 -5.41
CA ALA A 128 1.53 -11.49 -5.52
C ALA A 128 1.07 -11.29 -6.98
N LEU A 129 2.03 -11.23 -7.90
CA LEU A 129 1.76 -11.08 -9.34
C LEU A 129 0.95 -12.27 -9.88
N ALA A 130 1.37 -13.50 -9.59
CA ALA A 130 0.70 -14.70 -10.04
C ALA A 130 -0.75 -14.79 -9.54
N ALA A 131 -0.97 -14.54 -8.23
CA ALA A 131 -2.31 -14.54 -7.64
C ALA A 131 -3.20 -13.46 -8.27
N SER A 132 -2.68 -12.25 -8.43
CA SER A 132 -3.44 -11.16 -9.06
C SER A 132 -3.78 -11.45 -10.52
N LEU A 133 -2.89 -12.08 -11.28
CA LEU A 133 -3.18 -12.49 -12.65
C LEU A 133 -4.28 -13.54 -12.72
N VAL A 134 -4.28 -14.54 -11.83
CA VAL A 134 -5.35 -15.55 -11.74
C VAL A 134 -6.68 -14.89 -11.43
N VAL A 135 -6.73 -13.99 -10.46
CA VAL A 135 -7.96 -13.27 -10.09
C VAL A 135 -8.42 -12.36 -11.23
N ALA A 136 -7.50 -11.65 -11.88
CA ALA A 136 -7.81 -10.80 -13.02
C ALA A 136 -8.37 -11.59 -14.20
N PHE A 137 -7.75 -12.74 -14.53
CA PHE A 137 -8.22 -13.63 -15.57
C PHE A 137 -9.63 -14.14 -15.28
N THR A 138 -9.86 -14.63 -14.06
CA THR A 138 -11.19 -15.11 -13.63
C THR A 138 -12.24 -13.98 -13.66
N GLY A 139 -11.87 -12.78 -13.20
CA GLY A 139 -12.76 -11.61 -13.20
C GLY A 139 -13.11 -11.09 -14.60
N SER A 140 -12.27 -11.35 -15.61
CA SER A 140 -12.48 -10.94 -17.00
C SER A 140 -13.32 -11.91 -17.82
N GLN A 141 -13.59 -13.12 -17.34
CA GLN A 141 -14.39 -14.11 -18.05
C GLN A 141 -15.85 -13.62 -18.24
N GLY A 142 -16.40 -13.83 -19.45
CA GLY A 142 -17.83 -13.61 -19.72
C GLY A 142 -18.22 -12.22 -20.22
N GLY A 143 -17.47 -11.57 -21.13
CA GLY A 143 -17.96 -10.42 -21.88
C GLY A 143 -17.03 -9.20 -22.00
N GLY A 144 -15.73 -9.36 -21.79
CA GLY A 144 -14.72 -8.32 -22.11
C GLY A 144 -14.61 -7.17 -21.12
N GLN A 145 -15.46 -7.10 -20.09
CA GLN A 145 -15.36 -6.11 -19.01
C GLN A 145 -15.14 -6.82 -17.67
N LEU A 146 -14.31 -6.22 -16.82
CA LEU A 146 -14.08 -6.73 -15.46
C LEU A 146 -15.37 -6.63 -14.63
N SER A 147 -15.79 -7.77 -14.08
CA SER A 147 -16.89 -7.80 -13.12
C SER A 147 -16.36 -7.66 -11.70
N PRO A 148 -16.74 -6.58 -10.97
CA PRO A 148 -16.30 -6.39 -9.58
C PRO A 148 -16.67 -7.56 -8.66
N VAL A 149 -17.85 -8.14 -8.86
CA VAL A 149 -18.32 -9.30 -8.07
C VAL A 149 -17.45 -10.53 -8.32
N ARG A 150 -17.14 -10.82 -9.59
CA ARG A 150 -16.27 -11.97 -9.93
C ARG A 150 -14.84 -11.77 -9.43
N LEU A 151 -14.29 -10.56 -9.55
CA LEU A 151 -12.98 -10.24 -9.00
C LEU A 151 -12.93 -10.51 -7.49
N THR A 152 -13.94 -10.04 -6.75
CA THR A 152 -14.01 -10.23 -5.31
C THR A 152 -14.16 -11.69 -4.94
N LEU A 153 -15.08 -12.42 -5.58
CA LEU A 153 -15.30 -13.85 -5.29
C LEU A 153 -14.07 -14.70 -5.65
N ALA A 154 -13.46 -14.45 -6.81
CA ALA A 154 -12.23 -15.15 -7.22
C ALA A 154 -11.08 -14.87 -6.25
N GLY A 155 -10.92 -13.62 -5.84
CA GLY A 155 -9.87 -13.21 -4.90
C GLY A 155 -10.04 -13.86 -3.52
N VAL A 156 -11.25 -13.83 -2.96
CA VAL A 156 -11.55 -14.49 -1.67
C VAL A 156 -11.36 -16.00 -1.74
N ALA A 157 -11.84 -16.63 -2.81
CA ALA A 157 -11.68 -18.08 -2.99
C ALA A 157 -10.20 -18.46 -3.13
N LEU A 158 -9.43 -17.74 -3.95
CA LEU A 158 -8.00 -17.98 -4.12
C LEU A 158 -7.25 -17.73 -2.81
N ALA A 159 -7.57 -16.64 -2.09
CA ALA A 159 -6.95 -16.34 -0.81
C ALA A 159 -7.17 -17.45 0.20
N ALA A 160 -8.39 -17.96 0.34
CA ALA A 160 -8.71 -19.06 1.26
C ALA A 160 -7.90 -20.35 0.94
N VAL A 161 -7.74 -20.68 -0.33
CA VAL A 161 -6.92 -21.83 -0.75
C VAL A 161 -5.44 -21.60 -0.42
N LEU A 162 -4.89 -20.45 -0.82
CA LEU A 162 -3.47 -20.16 -0.62
C LEU A 162 -3.11 -20.02 0.86
N GLU A 163 -3.97 -19.41 1.67
CA GLU A 163 -3.80 -19.31 3.13
C GLU A 163 -3.88 -20.67 3.80
N GLY A 164 -4.84 -21.51 3.39
CA GLY A 164 -4.95 -22.87 3.90
C GLY A 164 -3.71 -23.71 3.61
N LEU A 165 -3.19 -23.65 2.38
CA LEU A 165 -1.95 -24.33 1.99
C LEU A 165 -0.73 -23.77 2.73
N SER A 166 -0.62 -22.44 2.84
CA SER A 166 0.48 -21.79 3.57
C SER A 166 0.52 -22.21 5.04
N ASN A 167 -0.63 -22.20 5.71
CA ASN A 167 -0.74 -22.63 7.10
C ASN A 167 -0.46 -24.12 7.26
N GLY A 168 -0.93 -24.97 6.34
CA GLY A 168 -0.63 -26.41 6.35
C GLY A 168 0.87 -26.70 6.25
N ILE A 169 1.58 -26.03 5.33
CA ILE A 169 3.04 -26.19 5.18
C ILE A 169 3.77 -25.64 6.40
N ALA A 170 3.37 -24.47 6.90
CA ALA A 170 3.98 -23.80 8.04
C ALA A 170 3.85 -24.65 9.33
N LEU A 171 2.73 -25.33 9.55
CA LEU A 171 2.56 -26.22 10.70
C LEU A 171 3.51 -27.41 10.72
N LEU A 172 3.98 -27.86 9.56
CA LEU A 172 4.93 -28.95 9.43
C LEU A 172 6.39 -28.50 9.59
N ASN A 173 6.64 -27.18 9.53
CA ASN A 173 7.98 -26.59 9.53
C ASN A 173 8.02 -25.38 10.47
N PRO A 174 8.49 -25.55 11.73
CA PRO A 174 8.48 -24.46 12.72
C PRO A 174 9.23 -23.20 12.27
N ASP A 175 10.36 -23.34 11.58
CA ASP A 175 11.15 -22.21 11.08
C ASP A 175 10.38 -21.40 10.01
N VAL A 176 9.66 -22.10 9.12
CA VAL A 176 8.81 -21.50 8.10
C VAL A 176 7.60 -20.81 8.76
N TYR A 177 7.05 -21.40 9.83
CA TYR A 177 5.97 -20.79 10.60
C TYR A 177 6.39 -19.47 11.23
N ASP A 178 7.55 -19.41 11.87
CA ASP A 178 8.06 -18.19 12.47
C ASP A 178 8.35 -17.11 11.42
N GLN A 179 8.95 -17.46 10.29
CA GLN A 179 9.15 -16.52 9.18
C GLN A 179 7.84 -15.94 8.66
N LEU A 180 6.84 -16.80 8.41
CA LEU A 180 5.53 -16.39 7.94
C LEU A 180 4.85 -15.43 8.92
N ARG A 181 4.85 -15.76 10.21
CA ARG A 181 4.27 -14.96 11.28
C ARG A 181 4.92 -13.57 11.36
N PHE A 182 6.25 -13.51 11.27
CA PHE A 182 6.97 -12.25 11.30
C PHE A 182 6.69 -11.40 10.05
N TRP A 183 6.63 -12.02 8.88
CA TRP A 183 6.34 -11.31 7.65
C TRP A 183 4.88 -10.81 7.59
N GLN A 184 3.91 -11.65 7.98
CA GLN A 184 2.48 -11.28 8.01
C GLN A 184 2.17 -10.15 8.98
N ALA A 185 3.00 -9.93 9.97
CA ALA A 185 2.80 -8.84 10.91
C ALA A 185 3.10 -7.44 10.33
N GLY A 186 3.61 -7.32 9.11
CA GLY A 186 3.83 -6.07 8.38
C GLY A 186 4.66 -5.02 9.13
N SER A 187 5.84 -4.67 8.61
CA SER A 187 6.77 -3.75 9.28
C SER A 187 7.52 -2.88 8.28
N LEU A 188 7.85 -1.65 8.68
CA LEU A 188 8.78 -0.81 7.95
C LEU A 188 10.26 -1.06 8.32
N ASP A 189 10.55 -1.95 9.27
CA ASP A 189 11.91 -2.25 9.73
C ASP A 189 12.72 -2.99 8.67
N ILE A 190 13.12 -2.25 7.63
CA ILE A 190 13.97 -2.71 6.54
C ILE A 190 15.36 -2.17 6.77
N ARG A 191 16.36 -3.04 6.70
CA ARG A 191 17.76 -2.70 7.00
C ARG A 191 18.65 -2.57 5.78
N THR A 192 18.11 -2.71 4.57
CA THR A 192 18.90 -2.63 3.34
C THR A 192 18.22 -1.77 2.29
N LEU A 193 18.97 -0.81 1.75
CA LEU A 193 18.50 0.01 0.61
C LEU A 193 18.39 -0.80 -0.69
N GLU A 194 19.14 -1.89 -0.81
CA GLU A 194 19.14 -2.73 -2.03
C GLU A 194 17.73 -3.29 -2.32
N THR A 195 17.04 -3.74 -1.28
CA THR A 195 15.65 -4.23 -1.40
C THR A 195 14.72 -3.16 -1.96
N LEU A 196 14.89 -1.90 -1.52
CA LEU A 196 14.08 -0.78 -1.99
C LEU A 196 14.39 -0.38 -3.42
N LYS A 197 15.66 -0.41 -3.83
CA LYS A 197 16.07 -0.08 -5.21
C LYS A 197 15.41 -0.97 -6.23
N VAL A 198 15.28 -2.27 -5.95
CA VAL A 198 14.66 -3.25 -6.86
C VAL A 198 13.21 -2.89 -7.14
N VAL A 199 12.45 -2.50 -6.12
CA VAL A 199 11.01 -2.22 -6.25
C VAL A 199 10.68 -0.75 -6.54
N ALA A 200 11.62 0.17 -6.32
CA ALA A 200 11.37 1.60 -6.52
C ALA A 200 11.01 1.93 -7.97
N ILE A 201 11.74 1.39 -8.95
CA ILE A 201 11.49 1.65 -10.36
C ILE A 201 10.10 1.16 -10.80
N PRO A 202 9.70 -0.11 -10.58
CA PRO A 202 8.34 -0.57 -10.87
C PRO A 202 7.25 0.26 -10.18
N VAL A 203 7.45 0.63 -8.91
CA VAL A 203 6.48 1.44 -8.16
C VAL A 203 6.34 2.84 -8.75
N ILE A 204 7.45 3.52 -9.09
CA ILE A 204 7.42 4.86 -9.69
C ILE A 204 6.71 4.82 -11.05
N ILE A 205 7.01 3.82 -11.88
CA ILE A 205 6.36 3.67 -13.19
C ILE A 205 4.85 3.43 -13.00
N ALA A 206 4.47 2.51 -12.12
CA ALA A 206 3.07 2.21 -11.88
C ALA A 206 2.32 3.39 -11.24
N ALA A 207 2.96 4.16 -10.36
CA ALA A 207 2.41 5.40 -9.81
C ALA A 207 2.20 6.46 -10.89
N ALA A 208 3.15 6.65 -11.80
CA ALA A 208 3.00 7.53 -12.95
C ALA A 208 1.83 7.10 -13.84
N VAL A 209 1.72 5.80 -14.15
CA VAL A 209 0.59 5.24 -14.90
C VAL A 209 -0.74 5.52 -14.20
N ALA A 210 -0.82 5.33 -12.88
CA ALA A 210 -2.01 5.62 -12.09
C ALA A 210 -2.44 7.09 -12.20
N LEU A 211 -1.48 8.03 -12.10
CA LEU A 211 -1.72 9.46 -12.24
C LEU A 211 -2.17 9.84 -13.65
N PHE A 212 -1.56 9.26 -14.70
CA PHE A 212 -1.98 9.48 -16.09
C PHE A 212 -3.38 8.94 -16.40
N LEU A 213 -3.80 7.89 -15.73
CA LEU A 213 -5.16 7.33 -15.86
C LEU A 213 -6.25 8.23 -15.24
N SER A 214 -5.92 9.29 -14.51
CA SER A 214 -6.87 10.12 -13.76
C SER A 214 -8.09 10.58 -14.57
N ARG A 215 -7.91 10.98 -15.83
CA ARG A 215 -9.01 11.38 -16.72
C ARG A 215 -9.92 10.21 -17.10
N SER A 216 -9.32 9.07 -17.44
CA SER A 216 -10.05 7.84 -17.78
C SER A 216 -10.80 7.28 -16.56
N LEU A 217 -10.24 7.41 -15.37
CA LEU A 217 -10.86 7.02 -14.10
C LEU A 217 -12.06 7.93 -13.77
N ASN A 218 -11.98 9.23 -14.05
CA ASN A 218 -13.12 10.15 -13.89
C ASN A 218 -14.30 9.73 -14.75
N SER A 219 -14.09 9.43 -16.03
CA SER A 219 -15.19 8.95 -16.89
C SER A 219 -15.70 7.58 -16.44
N LEU A 220 -14.81 6.66 -15.99
CA LEU A 220 -15.21 5.34 -15.51
C LEU A 220 -16.06 5.40 -14.23
N SER A 221 -15.85 6.40 -13.38
CA SER A 221 -16.66 6.62 -12.17
C SER A 221 -18.12 6.95 -12.46
N LEU A 222 -18.43 7.45 -13.69
CA LEU A 222 -19.79 7.74 -14.15
C LEU A 222 -20.53 6.49 -14.66
N GLY A 223 -19.86 5.37 -14.77
CA GLY A 223 -20.39 4.13 -15.31
C GLY A 223 -19.72 3.72 -16.63
N SER A 224 -19.69 2.39 -16.91
CA SER A 224 -19.03 1.85 -18.11
C SER A 224 -19.66 2.37 -19.40
N ASP A 225 -20.99 2.45 -19.46
CA ASP A 225 -21.71 2.85 -20.67
C ASP A 225 -21.49 4.33 -20.95
N THR A 226 -21.60 5.17 -19.92
CA THR A 226 -21.28 6.60 -20.00
C THR A 226 -19.82 6.84 -20.37
N ALA A 227 -18.89 6.09 -19.76
CA ALA A 227 -17.47 6.18 -20.08
C ALA A 227 -17.19 5.83 -21.55
N THR A 228 -17.84 4.79 -22.07
CA THR A 228 -17.75 4.39 -23.47
C THR A 228 -18.32 5.46 -24.40
N ALA A 229 -19.47 6.03 -24.07
CA ALA A 229 -20.07 7.14 -24.83
C ALA A 229 -19.17 8.39 -24.86
N LEU A 230 -18.39 8.61 -23.80
CA LEU A 230 -17.36 9.67 -23.72
C LEU A 230 -16.04 9.31 -24.43
N GLY A 231 -15.99 8.18 -25.16
CA GLY A 231 -14.81 7.74 -25.91
C GLY A 231 -13.74 7.02 -25.09
N ASN A 232 -14.04 6.65 -23.84
CA ASN A 232 -13.11 5.88 -23.01
C ASN A 232 -13.09 4.41 -23.46
N ARG A 233 -11.91 3.85 -23.64
CA ARG A 233 -11.70 2.41 -23.87
C ARG A 233 -11.73 1.68 -22.53
N VAL A 234 -12.91 1.45 -21.96
CA VAL A 234 -13.14 0.92 -20.61
C VAL A 234 -12.29 -0.32 -20.32
N ALA A 235 -12.33 -1.34 -21.19
CA ALA A 235 -11.56 -2.57 -21.00
C ALA A 235 -10.04 -2.31 -20.88
N ARG A 236 -9.49 -1.41 -21.72
CA ARG A 236 -8.07 -1.02 -21.66
C ARG A 236 -7.75 -0.27 -20.37
N THR A 237 -8.60 0.66 -19.96
CA THR A 237 -8.44 1.42 -18.71
C THR A 237 -8.46 0.48 -17.51
N GLN A 238 -9.38 -0.48 -17.48
CA GLN A 238 -9.48 -1.48 -16.44
C GLN A 238 -8.24 -2.39 -16.40
N LEU A 239 -7.77 -2.89 -17.54
CA LEU A 239 -6.60 -3.76 -17.62
C LEU A 239 -5.33 -3.05 -17.13
N ILE A 240 -5.07 -1.82 -17.64
CA ILE A 240 -3.90 -1.03 -17.23
C ILE A 240 -4.00 -0.68 -15.73
N GLY A 241 -5.18 -0.30 -15.26
CA GLY A 241 -5.39 0.01 -13.85
C GLY A 241 -5.19 -1.21 -12.94
N LEU A 242 -5.67 -2.39 -13.36
CA LEU A 242 -5.47 -3.63 -12.62
C LEU A 242 -3.99 -4.04 -12.56
N PHE A 243 -3.28 -3.91 -13.67
CA PHE A 243 -1.83 -4.15 -13.70
C PHE A 243 -1.09 -3.16 -12.78
N ALA A 244 -1.45 -1.88 -12.81
CA ALA A 244 -0.87 -0.88 -11.92
C ALA A 244 -1.15 -1.20 -10.43
N ILE A 245 -2.36 -1.63 -10.07
CA ILE A 245 -2.70 -2.09 -8.71
C ILE A 245 -1.80 -3.25 -8.30
N THR A 246 -1.66 -4.25 -9.16
CA THR A 246 -0.85 -5.45 -8.90
C THR A 246 0.61 -5.09 -8.63
N VAL A 247 1.22 -4.24 -9.46
CA VAL A 247 2.60 -3.80 -9.28
C VAL A 247 2.74 -2.95 -8.01
N LEU A 248 1.86 -1.98 -7.79
CA LEU A 248 1.90 -1.11 -6.61
C LEU A 248 1.72 -1.91 -5.31
N CYS A 249 0.63 -2.66 -5.21
CA CYS A 249 0.31 -3.43 -4.01
C CYS A 249 1.30 -4.58 -3.80
N GLY A 250 1.64 -5.32 -4.87
CA GLY A 250 2.59 -6.43 -4.82
C GLY A 250 3.98 -5.99 -4.38
N SER A 251 4.49 -4.88 -4.93
CA SER A 251 5.78 -4.31 -4.51
C SER A 251 5.77 -3.84 -3.06
N ALA A 252 4.71 -3.13 -2.65
CA ALA A 252 4.59 -2.67 -1.26
C ALA A 252 4.54 -3.86 -0.30
N THR A 253 3.66 -4.83 -0.57
CA THR A 253 3.53 -6.04 0.26
C THR A 253 4.80 -6.87 0.32
N ALA A 254 5.52 -7.00 -0.80
CA ALA A 254 6.78 -7.74 -0.83
C ALA A 254 7.86 -7.10 0.06
N VAL A 255 7.88 -5.76 0.14
CA VAL A 255 8.87 -5.00 0.92
C VAL A 255 8.51 -4.93 2.40
N VAL A 256 7.28 -4.56 2.74
CA VAL A 256 6.87 -4.23 4.12
C VAL A 256 5.92 -5.25 4.74
N GLY A 257 5.57 -6.30 4.01
CA GLY A 257 4.49 -7.22 4.39
C GLY A 257 3.11 -6.59 4.22
N PRO A 258 2.05 -7.33 4.58
CA PRO A 258 0.69 -6.84 4.47
C PRO A 258 0.39 -5.73 5.49
N ILE A 259 -0.08 -4.58 5.00
CA ILE A 259 -0.54 -3.45 5.83
C ILE A 259 -1.99 -3.17 5.48
N ALA A 260 -2.89 -3.43 6.44
CA ALA A 260 -4.31 -3.27 6.26
C ALA A 260 -4.78 -1.81 6.45
N PHE A 261 -5.97 -1.50 5.95
CA PHE A 261 -6.72 -0.23 6.10
C PHE A 261 -6.13 0.99 5.41
N ILE A 262 -4.83 1.10 5.24
CA ILE A 262 -4.17 2.29 4.67
C ILE A 262 -4.67 2.57 3.25
N GLY A 263 -4.63 1.56 2.38
CA GLY A 263 -5.11 1.66 0.99
C GLY A 263 -6.61 1.86 0.87
N LEU A 264 -7.37 1.49 1.90
CA LEU A 264 -8.81 1.64 1.92
C LEU A 264 -9.24 3.03 2.43
N MET A 265 -8.65 3.48 3.51
CA MET A 265 -9.06 4.69 4.22
C MET A 265 -8.59 5.96 3.50
N MET A 266 -7.32 6.01 3.08
CA MET A 266 -6.71 7.26 2.60
C MET A 266 -7.31 7.79 1.29
N PRO A 267 -7.62 6.98 0.26
CA PRO A 267 -8.30 7.48 -0.92
C PRO A 267 -9.68 8.03 -0.62
N HIS A 268 -10.35 7.46 0.38
CA HIS A 268 -11.66 7.96 0.82
C HIS A 268 -11.54 9.33 1.48
N MET A 269 -10.55 9.51 2.37
CA MET A 269 -10.26 10.80 3.00
C MET A 269 -9.83 11.85 1.97
N ALA A 270 -9.01 11.46 0.99
CA ALA A 270 -8.59 12.36 -0.08
C ALA A 270 -9.80 12.89 -0.88
N ARG A 271 -10.74 12.00 -1.24
CA ARG A 271 -11.99 12.44 -1.92
C ARG A 271 -12.85 13.36 -1.05
N TRP A 272 -12.83 13.18 0.26
CA TRP A 272 -13.52 14.11 1.17
C TRP A 272 -12.89 15.49 1.16
N LEU A 273 -11.57 15.55 1.12
CA LEU A 273 -10.82 16.80 1.20
C LEU A 273 -10.91 17.61 -0.10
N VAL A 274 -10.65 16.97 -1.25
CA VAL A 274 -10.51 17.68 -2.54
C VAL A 274 -11.58 17.35 -3.57
N GLY A 275 -12.56 16.49 -3.23
CA GLY A 275 -13.62 16.05 -4.11
C GLY A 275 -13.28 14.80 -4.90
N ALA A 276 -14.25 14.33 -5.72
CA ALA A 276 -14.17 13.05 -6.42
C ALA A 276 -13.28 13.09 -7.68
N ASP A 277 -12.78 14.25 -8.10
CA ASP A 277 -11.92 14.37 -9.29
C ASP A 277 -10.56 13.70 -9.03
N HIS A 278 -10.25 12.65 -9.78
CA HIS A 278 -9.02 11.88 -9.65
C HIS A 278 -7.75 12.67 -9.96
N ARG A 279 -7.86 13.80 -10.70
CA ARG A 279 -6.72 14.70 -10.92
C ARG A 279 -6.21 15.34 -9.63
N TRP A 280 -7.08 15.47 -8.63
CA TRP A 280 -6.76 16.02 -7.32
C TRP A 280 -6.68 14.94 -6.25
N SER A 281 -7.59 13.97 -6.27
CA SER A 281 -7.64 12.94 -5.24
C SER A 281 -6.45 11.97 -5.30
N LEU A 282 -5.93 11.63 -6.49
CA LEU A 282 -4.75 10.77 -6.60
C LEU A 282 -3.46 11.42 -6.06
N PRO A 283 -3.08 12.66 -6.46
CA PRO A 283 -1.94 13.33 -5.87
C PRO A 283 -2.06 13.54 -4.35
N VAL A 284 -3.25 13.92 -3.87
CA VAL A 284 -3.53 14.05 -2.43
C VAL A 284 -3.35 12.70 -1.72
N THR A 285 -3.85 11.62 -2.30
CA THR A 285 -3.65 10.27 -1.75
C THR A 285 -2.16 9.89 -1.72
N LEU A 286 -1.43 10.20 -2.79
CA LEU A 286 0.02 9.92 -2.89
C LEU A 286 0.84 10.63 -1.81
N LEU A 287 0.43 11.82 -1.36
CA LEU A 287 1.10 12.57 -0.30
C LEU A 287 0.61 12.16 1.10
N ALA A 288 -0.68 12.02 1.26
CA ALA A 288 -1.30 11.78 2.56
C ALA A 288 -1.06 10.36 3.10
N THR A 289 -1.01 9.36 2.21
CA THR A 289 -0.85 7.96 2.63
C THR A 289 0.51 7.69 3.26
N PRO A 290 1.64 8.05 2.63
CA PRO A 290 2.94 7.87 3.27
C PRO A 290 3.11 8.72 4.54
N ALA A 291 2.53 9.93 4.59
CA ALA A 291 2.56 10.74 5.80
C ALA A 291 1.88 9.99 6.97
N LEU A 292 0.67 9.46 6.76
CA LEU A 292 -0.02 8.68 7.78
C LEU A 292 0.75 7.43 8.17
N LEU A 293 1.30 6.71 7.20
CA LEU A 293 2.04 5.47 7.46
C LEU A 293 3.29 5.72 8.30
N LEU A 294 4.04 6.79 8.00
CA LEU A 294 5.21 7.21 8.79
C LEU A 294 4.81 7.69 10.19
N PHE A 295 3.72 8.45 10.34
CA PHE A 295 3.20 8.81 11.66
C PHE A 295 2.80 7.59 12.47
N ALA A 296 2.12 6.62 11.87
CA ALA A 296 1.74 5.37 12.53
C ALA A 296 2.98 4.56 12.98
N ASP A 297 4.03 4.54 12.16
CA ASP A 297 5.29 3.88 12.49
C ASP A 297 6.04 4.59 13.63
N VAL A 298 6.10 5.93 13.61
CA VAL A 298 6.67 6.72 14.71
C VAL A 298 5.91 6.49 16.02
N LEU A 299 4.57 6.47 15.96
CA LEU A 299 3.75 6.15 17.12
C LEU A 299 4.05 4.74 17.66
N GLY A 300 4.18 3.75 16.77
CA GLY A 300 4.54 2.38 17.15
C GLY A 300 5.86 2.29 17.90
N ARG A 301 6.86 3.11 17.53
CA ARG A 301 8.15 3.19 18.22
C ARG A 301 8.08 3.86 19.59
N LEU A 302 7.11 4.74 19.83
CA LEU A 302 6.96 5.50 21.07
C LEU A 302 6.06 4.81 22.10
N LEU A 303 5.08 4.00 21.66
CA LEU A 303 4.03 3.47 22.54
C LEU A 303 4.50 2.33 23.43
N VAL A 304 5.43 1.48 22.96
CA VAL A 304 5.85 0.27 23.68
C VAL A 304 7.35 0.05 23.56
N PRO A 305 8.05 -0.32 24.65
CA PRO A 305 9.41 -0.84 24.58
C PRO A 305 9.42 -2.12 23.74
N GLY A 306 10.20 -2.12 22.65
CA GLY A 306 10.23 -3.24 21.68
C GLY A 306 9.49 -2.99 20.38
N GLU A 307 8.96 -1.78 20.19
CA GLU A 307 8.35 -1.25 18.97
C GLU A 307 7.11 -2.04 18.48
N LEU A 308 5.96 -1.40 18.43
CA LEU A 308 4.78 -1.97 17.77
C LEU A 308 4.95 -1.91 16.24
N ARG A 309 4.60 -2.98 15.58
CA ARG A 309 4.60 -3.02 14.10
C ARG A 309 3.58 -2.07 13.53
N VAL A 310 3.94 -1.39 12.45
CA VAL A 310 3.11 -0.35 11.82
C VAL A 310 1.75 -0.87 11.38
N SER A 311 1.63 -2.15 10.99
CA SER A 311 0.36 -2.75 10.61
C SER A 311 -0.64 -2.81 11.76
N VAL A 312 -0.17 -3.04 12.99
CA VAL A 312 -1.01 -3.03 14.19
C VAL A 312 -1.51 -1.62 14.47
N VAL A 313 -0.61 -0.63 14.47
CA VAL A 313 -0.97 0.78 14.69
C VAL A 313 -1.93 1.28 13.62
N SER A 314 -1.67 0.96 12.34
CA SER A 314 -2.54 1.33 11.23
C SER A 314 -3.94 0.70 11.34
N ALA A 315 -4.04 -0.52 11.86
CA ALA A 315 -5.34 -1.17 12.11
C ALA A 315 -6.12 -0.48 13.23
N PHE A 316 -5.45 -0.09 14.32
CA PHE A 316 -6.08 0.65 15.41
C PHE A 316 -6.57 2.05 14.98
N ILE A 317 -5.89 2.70 14.05
CA ILE A 317 -6.33 3.99 13.47
C ILE A 317 -7.41 3.75 12.42
N GLY A 318 -7.21 2.78 11.54
CA GLY A 318 -8.03 2.57 10.36
C GLY A 318 -9.42 2.00 10.66
N ALA A 319 -9.53 1.04 11.60
CA ALA A 319 -10.80 0.41 11.92
C ALA A 319 -11.84 1.40 12.48
N PRO A 320 -11.53 2.27 13.47
CA PRO A 320 -12.48 3.28 13.94
C PRO A 320 -12.89 4.28 12.86
N VAL A 321 -11.92 4.72 12.04
CA VAL A 321 -12.20 5.63 10.92
C VAL A 321 -13.15 4.97 9.92
N LEU A 322 -12.92 3.71 9.56
CA LEU A 322 -13.79 2.98 8.66
C LEU A 322 -15.21 2.83 9.22
N ILE A 323 -15.35 2.48 10.50
CA ILE A 323 -16.67 2.38 11.17
C ILE A 323 -17.39 3.73 11.11
N PHE A 324 -16.70 4.82 11.39
CA PHE A 324 -17.26 6.16 11.31
C PHE A 324 -17.73 6.51 9.88
N LEU A 325 -16.93 6.18 8.88
CA LEU A 325 -17.21 6.41 7.46
C LEU A 325 -18.47 5.67 7.00
N VAL A 326 -18.60 4.39 7.39
CA VAL A 326 -19.75 3.55 7.04
C VAL A 326 -21.03 4.03 7.72
N ARG A 327 -20.94 4.39 9.01
CA ARG A 327 -22.10 4.91 9.77
C ARG A 327 -22.64 6.22 9.18
N ARG A 328 -21.77 7.14 8.78
CA ARG A 328 -22.17 8.44 8.23
C ARG A 328 -22.91 8.33 6.92
N LYS A 329 -22.62 7.34 6.06
CA LYS A 329 -23.37 7.09 4.83
C LYS A 329 -24.81 6.63 5.09
N ARG A 330 -25.06 5.88 6.17
CA ARG A 330 -26.42 5.44 6.52
C ARG A 330 -27.31 6.53 7.09
N GLY A 331 -26.74 7.62 7.60
CA GLY A 331 -27.50 8.75 8.17
C GLY A 331 -27.85 9.86 7.15
N GLY A 332 -27.43 9.76 5.91
CA GLY A 332 -27.70 10.74 4.85
C GLY A 332 -28.82 10.36 3.86
N ASP A 333 -29.35 9.15 3.98
CA ASP A 333 -30.44 8.62 3.15
C ASP A 333 -31.76 8.44 3.95
N ALA A 334 -31.94 9.19 5.06
CA ALA A 334 -33.16 9.23 5.84
C ALA A 334 -33.81 10.62 5.77
#